data_0ef82b65188e6b71a133de9009973912
#
_entry.id   0ef82b65188e6b71a133de9009973912
#
_cell.length_a   1.000
_cell.length_b   1.000
_cell.length_c   1.000
_cell.angle_alpha   90.00
_cell.angle_beta   90.00
_cell.angle_gamma   90.00
#
_symmetry.space_group_name_H-M   'P 1'
#
loop_
_entity.id
_entity.type
_entity.pdbx_description
1 polymer ?
#
loop_
_entity_poly.entity_id
_entity_poly.type
_entity_poly.pdbx_seq_one_letter_code
_entity_poly.pdbx_strand_id
1 'polypeptide(L)'
;MKLNKLLAILVAMAMLLAAPAALAQSTITVQGVGSVMVKSDRAGICLGVRETDKELMAAQNRVNEKIAAIIEALKAMDVPEEAISTNGIGIYPNYNYDENETISGYTASNTLYVTVADVANTGAYIDAAFAAGANRLDYVEFSAVETEEAAARALQLAVDSAKAKAQVLADAAGLKLGEILEIRDNADSGFVNGNYYAKATTEEADAGAGTGVLAGMQNVSATVNITFALEDGE
;
A
#
# COMPACT_ATOMS: atom_id res chain seq x y z
N MET A 1 -37.31 -1.61 68.55
CA MET A 1 -37.38 -1.71 67.06
C MET A 1 -36.78 -0.51 66.28
N LYS A 2 -36.84 0.69 66.78
CA LYS A 2 -36.32 1.90 66.05
C LYS A 2 -34.78 2.04 66.11
N LEU A 3 -34.15 1.63 67.20
CA LEU A 3 -32.69 1.74 67.40
C LEU A 3 -31.88 0.79 66.46
N ASN A 4 -32.39 -0.44 66.26
CA ASN A 4 -31.74 -1.43 65.38
C ASN A 4 -31.82 -1.05 63.88
N LYS A 5 -32.91 -0.29 63.50
CA LYS A 5 -33.00 0.24 62.13
C LYS A 5 -32.04 1.40 61.88
N LEU A 6 -31.85 2.26 62.88
CA LEU A 6 -30.88 3.33 62.79
C LEU A 6 -29.44 2.83 62.75
N LEU A 7 -29.11 1.77 63.51
CA LEU A 7 -27.80 1.13 63.44
C LEU A 7 -27.54 0.46 62.10
N ALA A 8 -28.54 -0.19 61.51
CA ALA A 8 -28.45 -0.82 60.21
C ALA A 8 -28.23 0.24 59.08
N ILE A 9 -28.89 1.40 59.16
CA ILE A 9 -28.72 2.51 58.23
C ILE A 9 -27.32 3.12 58.33
N LEU A 10 -26.79 3.28 59.54
CA LEU A 10 -25.43 3.78 59.81
C LEU A 10 -24.36 2.83 59.27
N VAL A 11 -24.52 1.52 59.45
CA VAL A 11 -23.62 0.49 58.92
C VAL A 11 -23.69 0.44 57.39
N ALA A 12 -24.87 0.55 56.80
CA ALA A 12 -25.04 0.59 55.34
C ALA A 12 -24.41 1.89 54.73
N MET A 13 -24.52 3.02 55.43
CA MET A 13 -23.92 4.29 54.98
C MET A 13 -22.38 4.26 55.14
N ALA A 14 -21.85 3.59 56.13
CA ALA A 14 -20.41 3.38 56.29
C ALA A 14 -19.81 2.44 55.21
N MET A 15 -20.58 1.43 54.75
CA MET A 15 -20.15 0.57 53.64
C MET A 15 -20.20 1.27 52.28
N LEU A 16 -21.05 2.26 52.09
CA LEU A 16 -21.05 3.06 50.86
C LEU A 16 -19.88 4.05 50.77
N LEU A 17 -19.26 4.43 51.89
CA LEU A 17 -18.10 5.32 51.94
C LEU A 17 -16.75 4.60 51.79
N ALA A 18 -16.76 3.27 51.82
CA ALA A 18 -15.58 2.43 51.60
C ALA A 18 -15.43 1.99 50.10
N ALA A 19 -15.88 2.82 49.15
CA ALA A 19 -15.47 2.62 47.77
C ALA A 19 -13.94 2.79 47.73
N PRO A 20 -13.16 1.78 47.30
CA PRO A 20 -11.74 1.97 47.14
C PRO A 20 -11.57 3.15 46.18
N ALA A 21 -10.90 4.21 46.64
CA ALA A 21 -10.38 5.22 45.72
C ALA A 21 -9.46 4.43 44.80
N ALA A 22 -9.94 4.15 43.61
CA ALA A 22 -9.10 3.66 42.52
C ALA A 22 -8.08 4.79 42.33
N LEU A 23 -6.87 4.60 42.89
CA LEU A 23 -5.75 5.51 42.63
C LEU A 23 -5.61 5.50 41.10
N ALA A 24 -5.97 6.60 40.49
CA ALA A 24 -5.77 6.76 39.07
C ALA A 24 -4.26 6.66 38.83
N GLN A 25 -3.81 5.52 38.32
CA GLN A 25 -2.41 5.31 37.99
C GLN A 25 -2.02 6.31 36.92
N SER A 26 -0.98 7.08 37.19
CA SER A 26 -0.44 7.99 36.14
C SER A 26 0.03 7.15 34.95
N THR A 27 -0.37 7.54 33.77
CA THR A 27 -0.03 6.78 32.55
C THR A 27 0.43 7.73 31.45
N ILE A 28 1.22 7.18 30.53
CA ILE A 28 1.61 7.87 29.31
C ILE A 28 1.31 6.97 28.10
N THR A 29 0.63 7.54 27.11
CA THR A 29 0.39 6.86 25.84
C THR A 29 1.21 7.52 24.75
N VAL A 30 1.99 6.73 24.04
CA VAL A 30 2.86 7.19 22.95
C VAL A 30 2.64 6.38 21.71
N GLN A 31 2.81 7.03 20.57
CA GLN A 31 2.84 6.37 19.28
C GLN A 31 4.28 6.09 18.86
N GLY A 32 4.56 4.85 18.50
CA GLY A 32 5.80 4.42 17.86
C GLY A 32 5.56 4.12 16.39
N VAL A 33 6.54 4.45 15.58
CA VAL A 33 6.55 4.16 14.13
C VAL A 33 7.85 3.47 13.81
N GLY A 34 7.76 2.37 13.04
CA GLY A 34 8.90 1.66 12.48
C GLY A 34 8.73 1.52 10.98
N SER A 35 9.82 1.53 10.24
CA SER A 35 9.79 1.33 8.79
C SER A 35 11.01 0.56 8.30
N VAL A 36 10.80 -0.23 7.24
CA VAL A 36 11.82 -1.04 6.58
C VAL A 36 11.70 -0.87 5.08
N MET A 37 12.83 -0.61 4.42
CA MET A 37 12.87 -0.53 2.96
C MET A 37 13.12 -1.91 2.38
N VAL A 38 12.28 -2.34 1.45
CA VAL A 38 12.40 -3.61 0.72
C VAL A 38 12.53 -3.35 -0.78
N LYS A 39 13.21 -4.23 -1.49
CA LYS A 39 13.26 -4.17 -2.96
C LYS A 39 11.91 -4.62 -3.52
N SER A 40 11.50 -3.98 -4.62
CA SER A 40 10.36 -4.47 -5.38
C SER A 40 10.69 -5.83 -6.02
N ASP A 41 9.80 -6.79 -5.89
CA ASP A 41 9.89 -8.14 -6.44
C ASP A 41 8.83 -8.42 -7.52
N ARG A 42 7.97 -7.43 -7.80
CA ARG A 42 6.91 -7.48 -8.80
C ARG A 42 6.83 -6.18 -9.57
N ALA A 43 6.53 -6.32 -10.87
CA ALA A 43 6.09 -5.19 -11.68
C ALA A 43 4.71 -5.47 -12.27
N GLY A 44 3.82 -4.47 -12.20
CA GLY A 44 2.54 -4.42 -12.87
C GLY A 44 2.65 -3.48 -14.08
N ILE A 45 2.33 -3.97 -15.26
CA ILE A 45 2.43 -3.21 -16.52
C ILE A 45 1.04 -3.08 -17.09
N CYS A 46 0.53 -1.85 -17.20
CA CYS A 46 -0.73 -1.57 -17.88
C CYS A 46 -0.45 -1.03 -19.28
N LEU A 47 -0.69 -1.84 -20.28
CA LEU A 47 -0.46 -1.51 -21.70
C LEU A 47 -1.60 -2.01 -22.58
N GLY A 48 -1.65 -1.56 -23.84
CA GLY A 48 -2.73 -2.00 -24.70
C GLY A 48 -2.67 -1.44 -26.11
N VAL A 49 -3.83 -1.52 -26.73
CA VAL A 49 -4.05 -1.12 -28.13
C VAL A 49 -5.23 -0.17 -28.21
N ARG A 50 -5.08 0.84 -29.04
CA ARG A 50 -6.16 1.73 -29.47
C ARG A 50 -6.14 1.86 -31.00
N GLU A 51 -7.28 1.61 -31.63
CA GLU A 51 -7.45 1.73 -33.08
C GLU A 51 -8.66 2.58 -33.41
N THR A 52 -8.57 3.30 -34.51
CA THR A 52 -9.68 4.12 -35.01
C THR A 52 -10.00 3.71 -36.45
N ASP A 53 -11.29 3.55 -36.76
CA ASP A 53 -11.78 3.27 -38.10
C ASP A 53 -13.13 3.92 -38.32
N LYS A 54 -13.53 4.06 -39.60
CA LYS A 54 -14.88 4.50 -39.95
C LYS A 54 -15.94 3.47 -39.56
N GLU A 55 -15.58 2.19 -39.61
CA GLU A 55 -16.43 1.07 -39.29
C GLU A 55 -16.07 0.51 -37.90
N LEU A 56 -17.06 0.42 -37.03
CA LEU A 56 -16.89 -0.08 -35.64
C LEU A 56 -16.21 -1.45 -35.62
N MET A 57 -16.70 -2.40 -36.41
CA MET A 57 -16.17 -3.76 -36.42
C MET A 57 -14.74 -3.84 -36.96
N ALA A 58 -14.35 -2.95 -37.87
CA ALA A 58 -12.98 -2.89 -38.36
C ALA A 58 -12.02 -2.40 -37.26
N ALA A 59 -12.39 -1.36 -36.49
CA ALA A 59 -11.60 -0.91 -35.38
C ALA A 59 -11.45 -2.01 -34.31
N GLN A 60 -12.56 -2.67 -33.94
CA GLN A 60 -12.57 -3.73 -32.95
C GLN A 60 -11.73 -4.94 -33.36
N ASN A 61 -11.85 -5.40 -34.61
CA ASN A 61 -11.10 -6.56 -35.08
C ASN A 61 -9.59 -6.31 -35.04
N ARG A 62 -9.13 -5.11 -35.49
CA ARG A 62 -7.70 -4.76 -35.39
C ARG A 62 -7.19 -4.72 -33.96
N VAL A 63 -7.99 -4.23 -33.00
CA VAL A 63 -7.64 -4.28 -31.58
C VAL A 63 -7.50 -5.73 -31.12
N ASN A 64 -8.47 -6.60 -31.44
CA ASN A 64 -8.45 -7.99 -31.04
C ASN A 64 -7.25 -8.76 -31.60
N GLU A 65 -6.92 -8.57 -32.88
CA GLU A 65 -5.77 -9.19 -33.52
C GLU A 65 -4.45 -8.78 -32.83
N LYS A 66 -4.28 -7.49 -32.56
CA LYS A 66 -3.07 -7.00 -31.89
C LYS A 66 -2.99 -7.44 -30.45
N ILE A 67 -4.10 -7.45 -29.70
CA ILE A 67 -4.13 -7.95 -28.31
C ILE A 67 -3.75 -9.43 -28.28
N ALA A 68 -4.25 -10.25 -29.19
CA ALA A 68 -3.85 -11.66 -29.29
C ALA A 68 -2.34 -11.81 -29.54
N ALA A 69 -1.79 -11.02 -30.46
CA ALA A 69 -0.36 -11.02 -30.77
C ALA A 69 0.49 -10.58 -29.53
N ILE A 70 0.03 -9.59 -28.78
CA ILE A 70 0.72 -9.14 -27.55
C ILE A 70 0.73 -10.24 -26.50
N ILE A 71 -0.41 -10.93 -26.28
CA ILE A 71 -0.50 -12.03 -25.32
C ILE A 71 0.48 -13.16 -25.70
N GLU A 72 0.51 -13.54 -26.97
CA GLU A 72 1.44 -14.59 -27.46
C GLU A 72 2.91 -14.14 -27.33
N ALA A 73 3.23 -12.87 -27.61
CA ALA A 73 4.58 -12.36 -27.44
C ALA A 73 5.03 -12.39 -25.97
N LEU A 74 4.16 -12.04 -25.04
CA LEU A 74 4.44 -12.10 -23.60
C LEU A 74 4.57 -13.53 -23.10
N LYS A 75 3.71 -14.45 -23.56
CA LYS A 75 3.81 -15.89 -23.25
C LYS A 75 5.12 -16.50 -23.77
N ALA A 76 5.60 -16.05 -24.94
CA ALA A 76 6.91 -16.46 -25.47
C ALA A 76 8.10 -15.98 -24.63
N MET A 77 7.89 -15.03 -23.72
CA MET A 77 8.85 -14.57 -22.71
C MET A 77 8.59 -15.17 -21.32
N ASP A 78 7.94 -16.33 -21.27
CA ASP A 78 7.61 -17.05 -20.04
C ASP A 78 6.67 -16.30 -19.06
N VAL A 79 5.89 -15.32 -19.54
CA VAL A 79 4.83 -14.72 -18.74
C VAL A 79 3.65 -15.68 -18.67
N PRO A 80 3.25 -16.16 -17.47
CA PRO A 80 2.14 -17.09 -17.32
C PRO A 80 0.82 -16.45 -17.79
N GLU A 81 -0.08 -17.23 -18.34
CA GLU A 81 -1.37 -16.74 -18.83
C GLU A 81 -2.21 -16.11 -17.69
N GLU A 82 -2.14 -16.68 -16.49
CA GLU A 82 -2.80 -16.18 -15.28
C GLU A 82 -2.25 -14.82 -14.80
N ALA A 83 -1.06 -14.44 -15.24
CA ALA A 83 -0.45 -13.14 -14.94
C ALA A 83 -0.87 -12.05 -15.93
N ILE A 84 -1.64 -12.40 -16.97
CA ILE A 84 -2.15 -11.48 -17.98
C ILE A 84 -3.67 -11.36 -17.81
N SER A 85 -4.15 -10.17 -17.54
CA SER A 85 -5.59 -9.92 -17.40
C SER A 85 -6.02 -8.71 -18.24
N THR A 86 -7.29 -8.68 -18.62
CA THR A 86 -7.86 -7.50 -19.27
C THR A 86 -8.18 -6.46 -18.21
N ASN A 87 -7.59 -5.28 -18.34
CA ASN A 87 -7.84 -4.15 -17.44
C ASN A 87 -9.04 -3.31 -17.91
N GLY A 88 -9.25 -3.19 -19.23
CA GLY A 88 -10.38 -2.43 -19.77
C GLY A 88 -10.57 -2.58 -21.27
N ILE A 89 -11.83 -2.55 -21.68
CA ILE A 89 -12.25 -2.53 -23.08
C ILE A 89 -13.19 -1.35 -23.28
N GLY A 90 -13.01 -0.61 -24.36
CA GLY A 90 -13.89 0.50 -24.69
C GLY A 90 -14.03 0.68 -26.18
N ILE A 91 -15.23 1.05 -26.61
CA ILE A 91 -15.52 1.45 -27.99
C ILE A 91 -16.36 2.72 -27.92
N TYR A 92 -15.91 3.76 -28.62
CA TYR A 92 -16.53 5.08 -28.59
C TYR A 92 -16.70 5.62 -30.00
N PRO A 93 -17.85 6.22 -30.35
CA PRO A 93 -18.00 6.96 -31.58
C PRO A 93 -17.18 8.26 -31.53
N ASN A 94 -16.57 8.61 -32.64
CA ASN A 94 -15.93 9.90 -32.86
C ASN A 94 -16.91 10.81 -33.62
N TYR A 95 -17.14 12.01 -33.10
CA TYR A 95 -18.06 12.98 -33.70
C TYR A 95 -17.30 14.06 -34.45
N ASN A 96 -17.85 14.45 -35.60
CA ASN A 96 -17.45 15.66 -36.29
C ASN A 96 -18.41 16.79 -35.91
N TYR A 97 -17.93 17.70 -35.04
CA TYR A 97 -18.73 18.82 -34.54
C TYR A 97 -18.94 19.93 -35.59
N ASP A 98 -18.07 19.99 -36.60
CA ASP A 98 -18.21 20.96 -37.70
C ASP A 98 -19.33 20.60 -38.70
N GLU A 99 -19.78 19.34 -38.69
CA GLU A 99 -20.80 18.80 -39.59
C GLU A 99 -22.05 18.29 -38.83
N ASN A 100 -22.65 19.13 -38.00
CA ASN A 100 -23.89 18.82 -37.27
C ASN A 100 -23.80 17.55 -36.41
N GLU A 101 -22.69 17.34 -35.69
CA GLU A 101 -22.49 16.21 -34.77
C GLU A 101 -22.65 14.82 -35.44
N THR A 102 -22.20 14.67 -36.68
CA THR A 102 -22.22 13.37 -37.37
C THR A 102 -21.10 12.47 -36.86
N ILE A 103 -21.35 11.15 -36.81
CA ILE A 103 -20.31 10.17 -36.45
C ILE A 103 -19.30 10.09 -37.59
N SER A 104 -18.05 10.43 -37.33
CA SER A 104 -16.93 10.39 -38.26
C SER A 104 -16.18 9.04 -38.27
N GLY A 105 -16.39 8.22 -37.24
CA GLY A 105 -15.76 6.91 -37.07
C GLY A 105 -15.89 6.39 -35.63
N TYR A 106 -15.13 5.38 -35.32
CA TYR A 106 -15.13 4.70 -34.01
C TYR A 106 -13.71 4.48 -33.54
N THR A 107 -13.49 4.69 -32.26
CA THR A 107 -12.24 4.33 -31.57
C THR A 107 -12.50 3.13 -30.67
N ALA A 108 -11.82 2.02 -30.95
CA ALA A 108 -11.79 0.84 -30.08
C ALA A 108 -10.48 0.79 -29.30
N SER A 109 -10.54 0.32 -28.07
CA SER A 109 -9.36 0.13 -27.22
C SER A 109 -9.52 -1.11 -26.33
N ASN A 110 -8.40 -1.78 -26.08
CA ASN A 110 -8.30 -2.83 -25.09
C ASN A 110 -6.95 -2.69 -24.36
N THR A 111 -6.98 -2.71 -23.04
CA THR A 111 -5.81 -2.62 -22.19
C THR A 111 -5.66 -3.89 -21.36
N LEU A 112 -4.43 -4.37 -21.29
CA LEU A 112 -4.01 -5.50 -20.49
C LEU A 112 -3.29 -5.00 -19.23
N TYR A 113 -3.46 -5.73 -18.14
CA TYR A 113 -2.63 -5.62 -16.95
C TYR A 113 -1.81 -6.90 -16.84
N VAL A 114 -0.48 -6.76 -16.82
CA VAL A 114 0.48 -7.86 -16.84
C VAL A 114 1.32 -7.78 -15.59
N THR A 115 1.35 -8.86 -14.81
CA THR A 115 2.18 -8.95 -13.60
C THR A 115 3.41 -9.81 -13.88
N VAL A 116 4.59 -9.27 -13.64
CA VAL A 116 5.86 -9.99 -13.84
C VAL A 116 6.70 -10.01 -12.56
N ALA A 117 7.35 -11.16 -12.29
CA ALA A 117 8.26 -11.32 -11.16
C ALA A 117 9.67 -10.85 -11.50
N ASP A 118 10.06 -10.91 -12.78
CA ASP A 118 11.35 -10.44 -13.24
C ASP A 118 11.32 -8.91 -13.46
N VAL A 119 11.48 -8.20 -12.35
CA VAL A 119 11.44 -6.73 -12.31
C VAL A 119 12.55 -6.10 -13.15
N ALA A 120 13.70 -6.76 -13.25
CA ALA A 120 14.85 -6.25 -14.02
C ALA A 120 14.57 -6.21 -15.52
N ASN A 121 13.76 -7.14 -16.02
CA ASN A 121 13.38 -7.25 -17.43
C ASN A 121 12.07 -6.56 -17.79
N THR A 122 11.51 -5.72 -16.90
CA THR A 122 10.24 -5.00 -17.16
C THR A 122 10.26 -4.27 -18.50
N GLY A 123 11.37 -3.60 -18.85
CA GLY A 123 11.53 -2.90 -20.13
C GLY A 123 11.42 -3.83 -21.33
N ALA A 124 12.02 -5.02 -21.24
CA ALA A 124 11.97 -6.00 -22.33
C ALA A 124 10.54 -6.52 -22.61
N TYR A 125 9.73 -6.70 -21.56
CA TYR A 125 8.31 -7.06 -21.73
C TYR A 125 7.52 -5.96 -22.41
N ILE A 126 7.79 -4.70 -22.07
CA ILE A 126 7.16 -3.53 -22.72
C ILE A 126 7.55 -3.48 -24.20
N ASP A 127 8.85 -3.63 -24.50
CA ASP A 127 9.36 -3.59 -25.87
C ASP A 127 8.79 -4.73 -26.73
N ALA A 128 8.68 -5.94 -26.16
CA ALA A 128 8.06 -7.08 -26.85
C ALA A 128 6.57 -6.81 -27.15
N ALA A 129 5.84 -6.23 -26.21
CA ALA A 129 4.44 -5.85 -26.43
C ALA A 129 4.31 -4.78 -27.51
N PHE A 130 5.17 -3.77 -27.55
CA PHE A 130 5.19 -2.77 -28.61
C PHE A 130 5.54 -3.37 -29.97
N ALA A 131 6.52 -4.27 -30.02
CA ALA A 131 6.86 -4.99 -31.24
C ALA A 131 5.69 -5.85 -31.76
N ALA A 132 4.86 -6.39 -30.86
CA ALA A 132 3.66 -7.16 -31.18
C ALA A 132 2.44 -6.29 -31.53
N GLY A 133 2.55 -4.96 -31.46
CA GLY A 133 1.50 -4.04 -31.91
C GLY A 133 0.79 -3.25 -30.80
N ALA A 134 1.26 -3.31 -29.56
CA ALA A 134 0.84 -2.35 -28.55
C ALA A 134 1.18 -0.93 -29.00
N ASN A 135 0.30 0.02 -28.74
CA ASN A 135 0.54 1.43 -29.06
C ASN A 135 0.16 2.35 -27.88
N ARG A 136 0.01 1.74 -26.71
CA ARG A 136 -0.34 2.42 -25.47
C ARG A 136 0.34 1.76 -24.28
N LEU A 137 0.98 2.57 -23.46
CA LEU A 137 1.46 2.24 -22.11
C LEU A 137 0.83 3.24 -21.16
N ASP A 138 -0.01 2.77 -20.26
CA ASP A 138 -0.72 3.65 -19.33
C ASP A 138 0.13 3.93 -18.10
N TYR A 139 0.65 2.88 -17.47
CA TYR A 139 1.56 2.99 -16.33
C TYR A 139 2.34 1.69 -16.10
N VAL A 140 3.41 1.83 -15.33
CA VAL A 140 4.15 0.73 -14.71
C VAL A 140 4.20 0.99 -13.22
N GLU A 141 3.87 -0.01 -12.43
CA GLU A 141 3.97 0.07 -10.98
C GLU A 141 4.86 -1.06 -10.45
N PHE A 142 5.50 -0.81 -9.32
CA PHE A 142 6.36 -1.78 -8.67
C PHE A 142 5.85 -2.05 -7.26
N SER A 143 5.85 -3.31 -6.86
CA SER A 143 5.43 -3.74 -5.53
C SER A 143 6.38 -4.78 -4.96
N ALA A 144 6.28 -4.99 -3.66
CA ALA A 144 6.91 -6.09 -2.95
C ALA A 144 5.80 -6.98 -2.37
N VAL A 145 5.84 -8.27 -2.66
CA VAL A 145 4.84 -9.25 -2.21
C VAL A 145 5.31 -9.95 -0.94
N GLU A 146 6.59 -10.34 -0.88
CA GLU A 146 7.16 -11.01 0.28
C GLU A 146 7.58 -9.98 1.35
N THR A 147 6.61 -9.52 2.11
CA THR A 147 6.81 -8.43 3.06
C THR A 147 6.62 -8.83 4.53
N GLU A 148 6.33 -10.10 4.83
CA GLU A 148 6.06 -10.57 6.20
C GLU A 148 7.24 -10.32 7.14
N GLU A 149 8.46 -10.65 6.71
CA GLU A 149 9.68 -10.42 7.51
C GLU A 149 9.92 -8.92 7.74
N ALA A 150 9.72 -8.11 6.70
CA ALA A 150 9.85 -6.66 6.78
C ALA A 150 8.77 -6.05 7.69
N ALA A 151 7.54 -6.54 7.63
CA ALA A 151 6.45 -6.13 8.50
C ALA A 151 6.73 -6.46 9.97
N ALA A 152 7.20 -7.68 10.26
CA ALA A 152 7.61 -8.07 11.59
C ALA A 152 8.75 -7.18 12.12
N ARG A 153 9.73 -6.86 11.27
CA ARG A 153 10.81 -5.96 11.63
C ARG A 153 10.33 -4.52 11.84
N ALA A 154 9.41 -4.03 11.03
CA ALA A 154 8.81 -2.71 11.20
C ALA A 154 8.04 -2.61 12.53
N LEU A 155 7.28 -3.66 12.90
CA LEU A 155 6.61 -3.74 14.21
C LEU A 155 7.61 -3.68 15.38
N GLN A 156 8.73 -4.41 15.32
CA GLN A 156 9.78 -4.33 16.34
C GLN A 156 10.32 -2.91 16.48
N LEU A 157 10.64 -2.27 15.34
CA LEU A 157 11.13 -0.89 15.33
C LEU A 157 10.09 0.11 15.87
N ALA A 158 8.80 -0.14 15.60
CA ALA A 158 7.72 0.69 16.12
C ALA A 158 7.63 0.61 17.65
N VAL A 159 7.72 -0.61 18.21
CA VAL A 159 7.74 -0.82 19.68
C VAL A 159 8.96 -0.16 20.30
N ASP A 160 10.15 -0.32 19.72
CA ASP A 160 11.38 0.30 20.24
C ASP A 160 11.30 1.83 20.17
N SER A 161 10.73 2.38 19.09
CA SER A 161 10.47 3.82 18.94
C SER A 161 9.52 4.35 20.02
N ALA A 162 8.44 3.61 20.31
CA ALA A 162 7.49 3.97 21.36
C ALA A 162 8.15 3.97 22.75
N LYS A 163 8.92 2.92 23.07
CA LYS A 163 9.65 2.83 24.34
C LYS A 163 10.63 3.99 24.53
N ALA A 164 11.45 4.28 23.50
CA ALA A 164 12.41 5.37 23.57
C ALA A 164 11.71 6.72 23.77
N LYS A 165 10.60 6.94 23.07
CA LYS A 165 9.81 8.18 23.21
C LYS A 165 9.18 8.30 24.60
N ALA A 166 8.62 7.21 25.14
CA ALA A 166 8.03 7.18 26.47
C ALA A 166 9.07 7.48 27.55
N GLN A 167 10.27 6.91 27.43
CA GLN A 167 11.39 7.17 28.38
C GLN A 167 11.75 8.65 28.40
N VAL A 168 11.97 9.26 27.24
CA VAL A 168 12.30 10.69 27.16
C VAL A 168 11.23 11.58 27.78
N LEU A 169 9.95 11.23 27.58
CA LEU A 169 8.84 12.00 28.15
C LEU A 169 8.71 11.80 29.67
N ALA A 170 8.91 10.60 30.18
CA ALA A 170 8.91 10.31 31.61
C ALA A 170 10.05 11.06 32.32
N ASP A 171 11.27 10.99 31.77
CA ASP A 171 12.45 11.69 32.32
C ASP A 171 12.23 13.20 32.35
N ALA A 172 11.68 13.79 31.26
CA ALA A 172 11.38 15.22 31.19
C ALA A 172 10.31 15.67 32.19
N ALA A 173 9.39 14.75 32.56
CA ALA A 173 8.36 15.00 33.56
C ALA A 173 8.86 14.76 35.02
N GLY A 174 10.09 14.28 35.21
CA GLY A 174 10.62 13.90 36.51
C GLY A 174 10.02 12.62 37.09
N LEU A 175 9.50 11.76 36.21
CA LEU A 175 8.87 10.48 36.57
C LEU A 175 9.68 9.31 36.01
N LYS A 176 9.45 8.11 36.59
CA LYS A 176 10.02 6.87 36.06
C LYS A 176 9.03 6.18 35.13
N LEU A 177 9.56 5.62 34.03
CA LEU A 177 8.75 4.80 33.12
C LEU A 177 8.54 3.42 33.76
N GLY A 178 7.27 3.06 33.98
CA GLY A 178 6.86 1.77 34.54
C GLY A 178 6.55 0.72 33.45
N GLU A 179 5.74 -0.27 33.83
CA GLU A 179 5.37 -1.37 32.95
C GLU A 179 4.44 -0.95 31.77
N ILE A 180 4.41 -1.79 30.74
CA ILE A 180 3.47 -1.64 29.64
C ILE A 180 2.08 -2.11 30.10
N LEU A 181 1.10 -1.23 30.05
CA LEU A 181 -0.28 -1.52 30.42
C LEU A 181 -1.11 -1.95 29.20
N GLU A 182 -0.80 -1.40 28.03
CA GLU A 182 -1.54 -1.71 26.81
C GLU A 182 -0.67 -1.51 25.57
N ILE A 183 -0.82 -2.41 24.60
CA ILE A 183 -0.27 -2.28 23.25
C ILE A 183 -1.43 -2.40 22.28
N ARG A 184 -1.59 -1.40 21.43
CA ARG A 184 -2.53 -1.42 20.30
C ARG A 184 -1.73 -1.32 19.01
N ASP A 185 -1.87 -2.34 18.18
CA ASP A 185 -1.45 -2.25 16.78
C ASP A 185 -2.53 -1.47 16.02
N ASN A 186 -2.13 -0.40 15.35
CA ASN A 186 -3.02 0.27 14.42
C ASN A 186 -3.05 -0.57 13.15
N ALA A 187 -4.11 -1.38 13.01
CA ALA A 187 -4.32 -2.26 11.86
C ALA A 187 -4.44 -1.52 10.51
N ASP A 188 -4.51 -0.19 10.51
CA ASP A 188 -4.26 0.68 9.36
C ASP A 188 -2.77 0.79 8.98
N SER A 189 -1.91 -0.03 9.61
CA SER A 189 -0.53 -0.32 9.16
C SER A 189 -0.57 -1.09 7.84
N GLY A 190 -1.44 -0.65 6.93
CA GLY A 190 -1.46 -1.06 5.54
C GLY A 190 -0.17 -0.56 4.91
N PHE A 191 0.39 -1.38 4.05
CA PHE A 191 1.49 -1.02 3.18
C PHE A 191 1.22 0.37 2.59
N VAL A 192 1.90 1.39 3.09
CA VAL A 192 1.91 2.68 2.42
C VAL A 192 2.84 2.49 1.23
N ASN A 193 2.25 2.20 0.08
CA ASN A 193 2.92 2.28 -1.21
C ASN A 193 3.34 3.73 -1.45
N GLY A 194 4.40 4.14 -0.78
CA GLY A 194 5.12 5.36 -1.11
C GLY A 194 6.20 4.95 -2.10
N ASN A 195 6.05 5.27 -3.37
CA ASN A 195 7.16 5.27 -4.30
C ASN A 195 8.20 6.26 -3.78
N TYR A 196 9.04 5.80 -2.88
CA TYR A 196 10.26 6.53 -2.54
C TYR A 196 11.20 6.35 -3.71
N TYR A 197 11.30 7.39 -4.54
CA TYR A 197 12.42 7.53 -5.45
C TYR A 197 13.67 7.62 -4.56
N ALA A 198 14.31 6.49 -4.30
CA ALA A 198 15.67 6.51 -3.82
C ALA A 198 16.45 7.29 -4.88
N LYS A 199 17.09 8.40 -4.48
CA LYS A 199 17.99 9.16 -5.33
C LYS A 199 18.94 8.13 -5.95
N ALA A 200 18.77 7.87 -7.26
CA ALA A 200 19.62 6.95 -7.98
C ALA A 200 21.05 7.41 -7.77
N THR A 201 21.82 6.64 -7.01
CA THR A 201 23.27 6.67 -7.18
C THR A 201 23.48 6.15 -8.59
N THR A 202 23.98 7.00 -9.45
CA THR A 202 24.36 6.70 -10.83
C THR A 202 25.45 5.63 -10.81
N GLU A 203 25.07 4.36 -10.69
CA GLU A 203 25.78 3.31 -11.37
C GLU A 203 25.16 3.28 -12.76
N GLU A 204 26.01 3.52 -13.75
CA GLU A 204 25.67 3.61 -15.16
C GLU A 204 24.82 2.39 -15.53
N ALA A 205 23.49 2.60 -15.70
CA ALA A 205 22.68 1.65 -16.42
C ALA A 205 23.25 1.68 -17.84
N ASP A 206 23.89 0.57 -18.22
CA ASP A 206 24.31 0.32 -19.59
C ASP A 206 23.06 0.48 -20.46
N ALA A 207 22.99 1.57 -21.19
CA ALA A 207 21.86 1.93 -22.02
C ALA A 207 21.88 1.01 -23.27
N GLY A 208 21.58 -0.26 -23.07
CA GLY A 208 21.11 -1.16 -24.13
C GLY A 208 19.82 -0.57 -24.70
N ALA A 209 19.67 -0.61 -26.02
CA ALA A 209 18.56 -0.03 -26.79
C ALA A 209 17.21 -0.64 -26.40
N GLY A 210 16.60 -0.26 -25.30
CA GLY A 210 15.30 -0.72 -24.82
C GLY A 210 14.67 0.27 -23.85
N THR A 211 13.40 0.05 -23.50
CA THR A 211 12.68 0.88 -22.52
C THR A 211 13.32 0.78 -21.14
N GLY A 212 14.04 1.84 -20.74
CA GLY A 212 14.68 1.94 -19.43
C GLY A 212 13.67 2.12 -18.32
N VAL A 213 13.54 1.13 -17.42
CA VAL A 213 12.64 1.18 -16.26
C VAL A 213 13.43 0.90 -14.99
N LEU A 214 13.29 1.73 -13.97
CA LEU A 214 13.96 1.58 -12.69
C LEU A 214 12.95 1.26 -11.60
N ALA A 215 13.07 0.09 -10.99
CA ALA A 215 12.31 -0.29 -9.81
C ALA A 215 12.87 0.39 -8.57
N GLY A 216 12.03 1.14 -7.86
CA GLY A 216 12.38 1.73 -6.58
C GLY A 216 12.36 0.74 -5.41
N MET A 217 12.68 1.25 -4.22
CA MET A 217 12.45 0.55 -2.96
C MET A 217 11.02 0.82 -2.48
N GLN A 218 10.42 -0.17 -1.83
CA GLN A 218 9.13 -0.05 -1.17
C GLN A 218 9.33 0.16 0.32
N ASN A 219 8.50 1.01 0.93
CA ASN A 219 8.54 1.22 2.38
C ASN A 219 7.44 0.40 3.06
N VAL A 220 7.85 -0.53 3.91
CA VAL A 220 6.96 -1.29 4.80
C VAL A 220 6.98 -0.62 6.16
N SER A 221 5.85 -0.09 6.64
CA SER A 221 5.77 0.63 7.90
C SER A 221 4.74 0.01 8.84
N ALA A 222 5.01 0.11 10.13
CA ALA A 222 4.11 -0.27 11.20
C ALA A 222 3.97 0.86 12.21
N THR A 223 2.80 0.98 12.82
CA THR A 223 2.51 1.99 13.84
C THR A 223 1.83 1.33 15.03
N VAL A 224 2.37 1.54 16.21
CA VAL A 224 1.79 1.04 17.46
C VAL A 224 1.52 2.18 18.43
N ASN A 225 0.45 2.07 19.21
CA ASN A 225 0.20 2.91 20.36
C ASN A 225 0.44 2.07 21.63
N ILE A 226 1.31 2.56 22.52
CA ILE A 226 1.65 1.87 23.77
C ILE A 226 1.37 2.79 24.94
N THR A 227 0.63 2.26 25.91
CA THR A 227 0.38 2.91 27.19
C THR A 227 1.28 2.29 28.26
N PHE A 228 2.03 3.13 28.94
CA PHE A 228 2.90 2.77 30.06
C PHE A 228 2.36 3.34 31.35
N ALA A 229 2.62 2.67 32.46
CA ALA A 229 2.52 3.24 33.79
C ALA A 229 3.61 4.30 33.99
N LEU A 230 3.32 5.30 34.80
CA LEU A 230 4.31 6.25 35.30
C LEU A 230 4.41 6.10 36.83
N GLU A 231 5.62 6.09 37.33
CA GLU A 231 5.94 5.96 38.72
C GLU A 231 6.62 7.24 39.21
N ASP A 232 6.46 7.58 40.51
CA ASP A 232 7.12 8.73 41.08
C ASP A 232 8.65 8.54 41.02
N GLY A 233 9.35 9.57 40.60
CA GLY A 233 10.82 9.63 40.67
C GLY A 233 11.26 9.76 42.14
N GLU A 234 12.20 8.95 42.62
CA GLU A 234 12.86 9.18 43.91
C GLU A 234 13.72 10.43 43.85
#